data_f9ec6a175e06badda317d76e67b3c0c9
#
_entry.id   f9ec6a175e06badda317d76e67b3c0c9
#
_cell.length_a   1.000
_cell.length_b   1.000
_cell.length_c   1.000
_cell.angle_alpha   90.00
_cell.angle_beta   90.00
_cell.angle_gamma   90.00
#
_symmetry.space_group_name_H-M   'P 1'
#
loop_
_entity.id
_entity.type
_entity.pdbx_description
1 polymer ?
#
loop_
_entity_poly.entity_id
_entity_poly.type
_entity_poly.pdbx_seq_one_letter_code
_entity_poly.pdbx_strand_id
1 'polypeptide(L)'
;MSTRHRIGVIGLGMAVTPHARSLLDLAERVEVAGTYARSAARRDSFAQRFPFPATDQLDTILEDSSVDCVMILTPPDTHLDLVRRCAAAGKHILLEKPLEITTARAEQLVAACREAGVTLGLVLQHRFRPAAVQFAALQREGQIGNLIAASASIRLWRPQSYYDEPGRGTLARDGGGVLITQGIHTLDLLQSLAGPVAEVTGYATTSPVHRMETEDLACAAVRFASGAMGTIEATTAAFPGFPERIELTGKRATASLTGVDLHVQHQDGRVTELRPGGGGGTGADPMAFPHDYHRSVLADFLDALDQGREPAASGADALRVHYLVDALLESSRTGRPCRVKSI
;
A
#
# COMPACT_ATOMS: atom_id res chain seq x y z
N MET A 1 28.35 -8.28 7.29
CA MET A 1 27.41 -9.41 7.17
C MET A 1 26.05 -8.85 7.54
N SER A 2 25.02 -9.07 6.72
CA SER A 2 23.63 -8.65 7.08
C SER A 2 23.22 -9.42 8.33
N THR A 3 22.60 -8.74 9.29
CA THR A 3 22.05 -9.36 10.50
C THR A 3 20.88 -10.26 10.10
N ARG A 4 20.80 -11.46 10.65
CA ARG A 4 19.64 -12.32 10.47
C ARG A 4 18.58 -11.93 11.50
N HIS A 5 17.49 -11.32 11.04
CA HIS A 5 16.40 -10.86 11.89
C HIS A 5 15.45 -11.99 12.29
N ARG A 6 14.96 -11.98 13.51
CA ARG A 6 13.88 -12.85 13.96
C ARG A 6 12.54 -12.13 13.88
N ILE A 7 11.60 -12.69 13.12
CA ILE A 7 10.32 -12.06 12.79
C ILE A 7 9.13 -12.89 13.28
N GLY A 8 8.16 -12.22 13.90
CA GLY A 8 6.83 -12.76 14.18
C GLY A 8 5.83 -12.41 13.09
N VAL A 9 4.90 -13.31 12.75
CA VAL A 9 3.82 -13.04 11.78
C VAL A 9 2.48 -13.07 12.49
N ILE A 10 1.73 -11.98 12.41
CA ILE A 10 0.44 -11.79 13.08
C ILE A 10 -0.67 -11.71 12.03
N GLY A 11 -1.49 -12.76 11.95
CA GLY A 11 -2.58 -12.88 10.96
C GLY A 11 -2.26 -13.87 9.85
N LEU A 12 -3.05 -14.96 9.80
CA LEU A 12 -2.92 -16.04 8.81
C LEU A 12 -4.15 -16.07 7.89
N GLY A 13 -4.54 -14.87 7.43
CA GLY A 13 -5.66 -14.66 6.50
C GLY A 13 -5.26 -14.80 5.03
N MET A 14 -6.09 -14.24 4.15
CA MET A 14 -5.91 -14.30 2.70
C MET A 14 -4.57 -13.66 2.24
N ALA A 15 -4.14 -12.57 2.88
CA ALA A 15 -2.94 -11.85 2.52
C ALA A 15 -1.63 -12.60 2.85
N VAL A 16 -1.65 -13.65 3.68
CA VAL A 16 -0.41 -14.27 4.19
C VAL A 16 0.44 -14.96 3.13
N THR A 17 -0.16 -15.47 2.05
CA THR A 17 0.54 -16.33 1.08
C THR A 17 1.75 -15.64 0.40
N PRO A 18 1.64 -14.43 -0.18
CA PRO A 18 2.80 -13.76 -0.77
C PRO A 18 3.88 -13.43 0.27
N HIS A 19 3.49 -13.10 1.50
CA HIS A 19 4.43 -12.84 2.59
C HIS A 19 5.16 -14.11 3.04
N ALA A 20 4.46 -15.22 3.22
CA ALA A 20 5.08 -16.48 3.60
C ALA A 20 6.09 -16.98 2.55
N ARG A 21 5.79 -16.81 1.26
CA ARG A 21 6.74 -17.09 0.18
C ARG A 21 7.95 -16.15 0.23
N SER A 22 7.74 -14.85 0.47
CA SER A 22 8.81 -13.88 0.62
C SER A 22 9.75 -14.20 1.79
N LEU A 23 9.19 -14.69 2.90
CA LEU A 23 9.97 -15.14 4.06
C LEU A 23 10.82 -16.38 3.74
N LEU A 24 10.32 -17.32 2.93
CA LEU A 24 11.10 -18.47 2.45
C LEU A 24 12.25 -18.02 1.54
N ASP A 25 11.97 -17.11 0.58
CA ASP A 25 13.00 -16.59 -0.33
C ASP A 25 14.11 -15.82 0.41
N LEU A 26 13.79 -15.21 1.55
CA LEU A 26 14.71 -14.44 2.37
C LEU A 26 15.23 -15.20 3.62
N ALA A 27 15.20 -16.55 3.62
CA ALA A 27 15.55 -17.38 4.76
C ALA A 27 16.98 -17.14 5.28
N GLU A 28 17.90 -16.67 4.42
CA GLU A 28 19.27 -16.28 4.84
C GLU A 28 19.28 -14.97 5.67
N ARG A 29 18.25 -14.14 5.56
CA ARG A 29 18.12 -12.84 6.24
C ARG A 29 17.11 -12.85 7.39
N VAL A 30 16.16 -13.78 7.37
CA VAL A 30 15.09 -13.85 8.37
C VAL A 30 14.95 -15.26 8.95
N GLU A 31 14.55 -15.31 10.21
CA GLU A 31 14.05 -16.49 10.88
C GLU A 31 12.63 -16.21 11.39
N VAL A 32 11.66 -17.04 11.02
CA VAL A 32 10.30 -16.91 11.54
C VAL A 32 10.21 -17.53 12.92
N ALA A 33 10.14 -16.69 13.95
CA ALA A 33 10.08 -17.12 15.34
C ALA A 33 8.72 -17.72 15.70
N GLY A 34 7.63 -17.20 15.08
CA GLY A 34 6.28 -17.69 15.32
C GLY A 34 5.27 -17.03 14.40
N THR A 35 4.16 -17.74 14.15
CA THR A 35 3.03 -17.21 13.37
C THR A 35 1.76 -17.32 14.21
N TYR A 36 1.03 -16.20 14.35
CA TYR A 36 -0.12 -16.10 15.23
C TYR A 36 -1.43 -15.98 14.47
N ALA A 37 -2.41 -16.77 14.86
CA ALA A 37 -3.82 -16.56 14.54
C ALA A 37 -4.72 -17.13 15.64
N ARG A 38 -5.83 -16.45 15.94
CA ARG A 38 -6.83 -16.91 16.90
C ARG A 38 -7.51 -18.22 16.46
N SER A 39 -7.78 -18.37 15.16
CA SER A 39 -8.48 -19.51 14.58
C SER A 39 -7.55 -20.72 14.43
N ALA A 40 -7.87 -21.84 15.08
CA ALA A 40 -7.17 -23.11 14.91
C ALA A 40 -7.17 -23.57 13.45
N ALA A 41 -8.33 -23.50 12.78
CA ALA A 41 -8.45 -23.90 11.36
C ALA A 41 -7.51 -23.11 10.44
N ARG A 42 -7.27 -21.80 10.72
CA ARG A 42 -6.29 -21.00 9.97
C ARG A 42 -4.86 -21.41 10.26
N ARG A 43 -4.53 -21.71 11.52
CA ARG A 43 -3.20 -22.22 11.89
C ARG A 43 -2.91 -23.56 11.23
N ASP A 44 -3.86 -24.49 11.26
CA ASP A 44 -3.72 -25.83 10.68
C ASP A 44 -3.56 -25.76 9.15
N SER A 45 -4.40 -24.96 8.49
CA SER A 45 -4.30 -24.74 7.04
C SER A 45 -2.98 -24.08 6.64
N PHE A 46 -2.46 -23.18 7.45
CA PHE A 46 -1.19 -22.53 7.21
C PHE A 46 -0.01 -23.48 7.40
N ALA A 47 0.01 -24.26 8.50
CA ALA A 47 1.05 -25.25 8.81
C ALA A 47 1.17 -26.35 7.76
N GLN A 48 0.06 -26.70 7.06
CA GLN A 48 0.10 -27.65 5.94
C GLN A 48 0.82 -27.10 4.70
N ARG A 49 0.96 -25.78 4.60
CA ARG A 49 1.49 -25.08 3.41
C ARG A 49 2.88 -24.50 3.61
N PHE A 50 3.21 -24.14 4.85
CA PHE A 50 4.44 -23.41 5.17
C PHE A 50 5.09 -23.99 6.44
N PRO A 51 6.43 -24.11 6.47
CA PRO A 51 7.17 -24.77 7.56
C PRO A 51 7.43 -23.82 8.75
N PHE A 52 6.48 -22.96 9.09
CA PHE A 52 6.64 -21.97 10.15
C PHE A 52 5.85 -22.37 11.40
N PRO A 53 6.43 -22.19 12.61
CA PRO A 53 5.73 -22.53 13.85
C PRO A 53 4.49 -21.67 14.05
N ALA A 54 3.35 -22.27 14.40
CA ALA A 54 2.09 -21.57 14.60
C ALA A 54 1.64 -21.62 16.07
N THR A 55 1.09 -20.49 16.57
CA THR A 55 0.61 -20.33 17.94
C THR A 55 -0.71 -19.59 18.00
N ASP A 56 -1.50 -19.80 19.05
CA ASP A 56 -2.66 -19.00 19.43
C ASP A 56 -2.37 -18.00 20.56
N GLN A 57 -1.12 -17.96 21.02
CA GLN A 57 -0.66 -17.06 22.07
C GLN A 57 0.19 -15.94 21.46
N LEU A 58 -0.39 -14.74 21.29
CA LEU A 58 0.34 -13.59 20.73
C LEU A 58 1.52 -13.19 21.62
N ASP A 59 1.35 -13.31 22.94
CA ASP A 59 2.34 -12.87 23.91
C ASP A 59 3.64 -13.71 23.83
N THR A 60 3.58 -14.96 23.36
CA THR A 60 4.81 -15.74 23.09
C THR A 60 5.73 -15.12 22.04
N ILE A 61 5.16 -14.33 21.12
CA ILE A 61 5.93 -13.57 20.10
C ILE A 61 6.39 -12.22 20.67
N LEU A 62 5.51 -11.53 21.40
CA LEU A 62 5.79 -10.19 21.89
C LEU A 62 6.80 -10.17 23.04
N GLU A 63 6.73 -11.16 23.94
CA GLU A 63 7.61 -11.28 25.11
C GLU A 63 8.96 -11.93 24.77
N ASP A 64 9.10 -12.57 23.61
CA ASP A 64 10.41 -13.09 23.17
C ASP A 64 11.33 -11.94 22.80
N SER A 65 12.30 -11.66 23.66
CA SER A 65 13.29 -10.57 23.47
C SER A 65 14.20 -10.78 22.26
N SER A 66 14.25 -11.99 21.70
CA SER A 66 15.01 -12.28 20.48
C SER A 66 14.26 -12.00 19.19
N VAL A 67 12.96 -11.68 19.26
CA VAL A 67 12.17 -11.23 18.11
C VAL A 67 12.43 -9.74 17.89
N ASP A 68 12.97 -9.37 16.73
CA ASP A 68 13.32 -7.98 16.37
C ASP A 68 12.11 -7.23 15.84
N CYS A 69 11.30 -7.90 15.01
CA CYS A 69 10.21 -7.26 14.29
C CYS A 69 9.01 -8.20 14.11
N VAL A 70 7.89 -7.60 13.77
CA VAL A 70 6.64 -8.33 13.49
C VAL A 70 6.05 -7.88 12.15
N MET A 71 5.40 -8.80 11.47
CA MET A 71 4.58 -8.54 10.29
C MET A 71 3.11 -8.68 10.67
N ILE A 72 2.31 -7.61 10.52
CA ILE A 72 0.88 -7.59 10.86
C ILE A 72 0.08 -7.66 9.56
N LEU A 73 -0.67 -8.75 9.38
CA LEU A 73 -1.43 -9.11 8.18
C LEU A 73 -2.93 -9.31 8.48
N THR A 74 -3.41 -8.65 9.51
CA THR A 74 -4.80 -8.74 9.98
C THR A 74 -5.70 -7.72 9.27
N PRO A 75 -7.03 -7.74 9.45
CA PRO A 75 -7.90 -6.69 8.94
C PRO A 75 -7.60 -5.32 9.57
N PRO A 76 -7.82 -4.21 8.82
CA PRO A 76 -7.39 -2.86 9.22
C PRO A 76 -7.99 -2.38 10.55
N ASP A 77 -9.22 -2.78 10.89
CA ASP A 77 -9.89 -2.44 12.14
C ASP A 77 -9.15 -2.92 13.41
N THR A 78 -8.24 -3.87 13.25
CA THR A 78 -7.43 -4.43 14.35
C THR A 78 -6.02 -3.82 14.45
N HIS A 79 -5.61 -3.00 13.49
CA HIS A 79 -4.22 -2.57 13.34
C HIS A 79 -3.74 -1.72 14.52
N LEU A 80 -4.50 -0.70 14.93
CA LEU A 80 -4.08 0.21 16.00
C LEU A 80 -3.78 -0.53 17.31
N ASP A 81 -4.65 -1.46 17.71
CA ASP A 81 -4.49 -2.17 18.98
C ASP A 81 -3.30 -3.14 18.95
N LEU A 82 -3.11 -3.84 17.83
CA LEU A 82 -1.97 -4.73 17.63
C LEU A 82 -0.65 -3.94 17.55
N VAL A 83 -0.63 -2.84 16.79
CA VAL A 83 0.56 -1.99 16.64
C VAL A 83 0.97 -1.40 17.99
N ARG A 84 0.03 -0.92 18.81
CA ARG A 84 0.33 -0.43 20.17
C ARG A 84 0.99 -1.51 21.04
N ARG A 85 0.49 -2.73 21.01
CA ARG A 85 1.07 -3.85 21.76
C ARG A 85 2.48 -4.20 21.26
N CYS A 86 2.66 -4.28 19.94
CA CYS A 86 3.96 -4.57 19.34
C CYS A 86 4.98 -3.45 19.62
N ALA A 87 4.58 -2.18 19.48
CA ALA A 87 5.41 -1.03 19.74
C ALA A 87 5.82 -0.96 21.23
N ALA A 88 4.86 -1.20 22.16
CA ALA A 88 5.16 -1.26 23.60
C ALA A 88 6.12 -2.40 23.97
N ALA A 89 6.14 -3.49 23.17
CA ALA A 89 7.11 -4.58 23.30
C ALA A 89 8.44 -4.31 22.56
N GLY A 90 8.63 -3.10 22.01
CA GLY A 90 9.85 -2.70 21.31
C GLY A 90 10.05 -3.36 19.95
N LYS A 91 8.99 -3.94 19.34
CA LYS A 91 9.09 -4.61 18.05
C LYS A 91 8.94 -3.64 16.89
N HIS A 92 9.87 -3.65 15.92
CA HIS A 92 9.69 -2.98 14.63
C HIS A 92 8.55 -3.65 13.87
N ILE A 93 7.84 -2.89 13.01
CA ILE A 93 6.56 -3.34 12.46
C ILE A 93 6.53 -3.17 10.95
N LEU A 94 6.27 -4.26 10.22
CA LEU A 94 5.84 -4.23 8.83
C LEU A 94 4.34 -4.52 8.79
N LEU A 95 3.55 -3.53 8.35
CA LEU A 95 2.09 -3.54 8.43
C LEU A 95 1.44 -3.67 7.05
N GLU A 96 0.43 -4.55 6.93
CA GLU A 96 -0.44 -4.55 5.75
C GLU A 96 -1.24 -3.26 5.64
N LYS A 97 -1.52 -2.89 4.40
CA LYS A 97 -2.33 -1.71 4.07
C LYS A 97 -3.85 -1.99 4.22
N PRO A 98 -4.67 -0.96 4.45
CA PRO A 98 -4.32 0.41 4.83
C PRO A 98 -3.80 0.49 6.28
N LEU A 99 -3.29 1.66 6.70
CA LEU A 99 -2.85 1.84 8.09
C LEU A 99 -3.94 1.46 9.09
N GLU A 100 -5.15 1.94 8.85
CA GLU A 100 -6.32 1.78 9.72
C GLU A 100 -7.61 2.12 8.97
N ILE A 101 -8.77 1.87 9.59
CA ILE A 101 -10.08 2.18 9.01
C ILE A 101 -10.43 3.69 9.04
N THR A 102 -9.77 4.49 9.88
CA THR A 102 -9.95 5.95 9.92
C THR A 102 -8.61 6.65 10.04
N THR A 103 -8.52 7.85 9.48
CA THR A 103 -7.31 8.67 9.55
C THR A 103 -6.93 9.03 10.99
N ALA A 104 -7.90 9.31 11.86
CA ALA A 104 -7.63 9.59 13.27
C ALA A 104 -6.96 8.40 14.00
N ARG A 105 -7.38 7.17 13.70
CA ARG A 105 -6.76 5.95 14.25
C ARG A 105 -5.40 5.69 13.59
N ALA A 106 -5.26 5.96 12.30
CA ALA A 106 -3.99 5.87 11.59
C ALA A 106 -2.92 6.84 12.15
N GLU A 107 -3.31 8.08 12.48
CA GLU A 107 -2.44 9.05 13.15
C GLU A 107 -1.96 8.54 14.53
N GLN A 108 -2.88 7.99 15.33
CA GLN A 108 -2.54 7.39 16.63
C GLN A 108 -1.59 6.20 16.47
N LEU A 109 -1.78 5.39 15.43
CA LEU A 109 -0.94 4.24 15.11
C LEU A 109 0.50 4.68 14.80
N VAL A 110 0.66 5.65 13.90
CA VAL A 110 1.97 6.19 13.54
C VAL A 110 2.63 6.88 14.74
N ALA A 111 1.86 7.63 15.54
CA ALA A 111 2.36 8.26 16.75
C ALA A 111 2.89 7.22 17.77
N ALA A 112 2.15 6.12 17.99
CA ALA A 112 2.57 5.06 18.91
C ALA A 112 3.92 4.43 18.51
N CYS A 113 4.15 4.18 17.21
CA CYS A 113 5.43 3.68 16.72
C CYS A 113 6.57 4.70 16.95
N ARG A 114 6.32 5.98 16.64
CA ARG A 114 7.30 7.05 16.84
C ARG A 114 7.65 7.25 18.33
N GLU A 115 6.67 7.23 19.21
CA GLU A 115 6.85 7.37 20.66
C GLU A 115 7.64 6.21 21.27
N ALA A 116 7.42 5.00 20.75
CA ALA A 116 8.17 3.81 21.15
C ALA A 116 9.55 3.69 20.50
N GLY A 117 9.89 4.57 19.54
CA GLY A 117 11.16 4.50 18.80
C GLY A 117 11.28 3.28 17.88
N VAL A 118 10.16 2.71 17.43
CA VAL A 118 10.14 1.55 16.53
C VAL A 118 9.85 1.95 15.09
N THR A 119 10.50 1.27 14.16
CA THR A 119 10.31 1.47 12.72
C THR A 119 8.96 0.93 12.28
N LEU A 120 8.21 1.72 11.50
CA LEU A 120 6.95 1.31 10.86
C LEU A 120 7.09 1.34 9.33
N GLY A 121 7.10 0.17 8.71
CA GLY A 121 7.00 0.00 7.26
C GLY A 121 5.61 -0.44 6.83
N LEU A 122 5.19 -0.05 5.63
CA LEU A 122 3.89 -0.42 5.05
C LEU A 122 4.06 -1.29 3.81
N VAL A 123 3.12 -2.23 3.60
CA VAL A 123 3.08 -3.06 2.40
C VAL A 123 2.45 -2.28 1.24
N LEU A 124 3.24 -1.36 0.67
CA LEU A 124 2.90 -0.55 -0.51
C LEU A 124 3.73 -1.01 -1.71
N GLN A 125 3.53 -2.26 -2.10
CA GLN A 125 4.38 -3.01 -3.02
C GLN A 125 4.46 -2.44 -4.44
N HIS A 126 3.57 -1.52 -4.86
CA HIS A 126 3.66 -0.90 -6.19
C HIS A 126 4.92 -0.05 -6.36
N ARG A 127 5.46 0.53 -5.28
CA ARG A 127 6.74 1.25 -5.29
C ARG A 127 7.93 0.37 -5.68
N PHE A 128 7.81 -0.95 -5.47
CA PHE A 128 8.88 -1.92 -5.68
C PHE A 128 8.78 -2.67 -7.02
N ARG A 129 7.81 -2.35 -7.85
CA ARG A 129 7.76 -2.84 -9.24
C ARG A 129 8.98 -2.29 -10.00
N PRO A 130 9.71 -3.09 -10.79
CA PRO A 130 10.93 -2.61 -11.48
C PRO A 130 10.73 -1.32 -12.28
N ALA A 131 9.61 -1.20 -12.98
CA ALA A 131 9.27 -0.01 -13.74
C ALA A 131 8.99 1.21 -12.83
N ALA A 132 8.38 1.03 -11.66
CA ALA A 132 8.17 2.12 -10.69
C ALA A 132 9.51 2.58 -10.08
N VAL A 133 10.40 1.64 -9.77
CA VAL A 133 11.76 1.94 -9.27
C VAL A 133 12.54 2.74 -10.30
N GLN A 134 12.51 2.33 -11.57
CA GLN A 134 13.16 3.07 -12.66
C GLN A 134 12.54 4.45 -12.86
N PHE A 135 11.20 4.54 -12.82
CA PHE A 135 10.51 5.83 -12.94
C PHE A 135 10.92 6.79 -11.82
N ALA A 136 10.97 6.32 -10.59
CA ALA A 136 11.42 7.11 -9.44
C ALA A 136 12.89 7.54 -9.58
N ALA A 137 13.76 6.71 -10.15
CA ALA A 137 15.15 7.06 -10.46
C ALA A 137 15.21 8.19 -11.50
N LEU A 138 14.53 8.07 -12.63
CA LEU A 138 14.46 9.09 -13.67
C LEU A 138 13.95 10.44 -13.14
N GLN A 139 12.96 10.40 -12.24
CA GLN A 139 12.41 11.60 -11.59
C GLN A 139 13.45 12.26 -10.68
N ARG A 140 14.13 11.49 -9.82
CA ARG A 140 15.19 11.99 -8.91
C ARG A 140 16.39 12.55 -9.67
N GLU A 141 16.74 11.98 -10.80
CA GLU A 141 17.80 12.45 -11.68
C GLU A 141 17.41 13.69 -12.52
N GLY A 142 16.16 14.15 -12.35
CA GLY A 142 15.64 15.31 -13.07
C GLY A 142 15.43 15.09 -14.57
N GLN A 143 15.37 13.84 -15.02
CA GLN A 143 15.19 13.51 -16.44
C GLN A 143 13.78 13.85 -16.94
N ILE A 144 12.77 13.81 -16.06
CA ILE A 144 11.42 14.28 -16.37
C ILE A 144 11.35 15.80 -16.34
N GLY A 145 12.19 16.46 -15.53
CA GLY A 145 12.18 17.90 -15.31
C GLY A 145 11.08 18.34 -14.33
N ASN A 146 10.91 19.66 -14.19
CA ASN A 146 9.86 20.21 -13.32
C ASN A 146 8.49 19.73 -13.79
N LEU A 147 7.72 19.17 -12.84
CA LEU A 147 6.42 18.61 -13.13
C LEU A 147 5.41 19.69 -13.52
N ILE A 148 4.66 19.45 -14.60
CA ILE A 148 3.58 20.27 -15.10
C ILE A 148 2.23 19.64 -14.77
N ALA A 149 2.11 18.33 -15.01
CA ALA A 149 0.89 17.58 -14.72
C ALA A 149 1.20 16.14 -14.29
N ALA A 150 0.29 15.56 -13.51
CA ALA A 150 0.31 14.15 -13.15
C ALA A 150 -1.11 13.61 -13.02
N SER A 151 -1.33 12.37 -13.45
CA SER A 151 -2.65 11.72 -13.34
C SER A 151 -2.54 10.27 -12.91
N ALA A 152 -3.59 9.77 -12.25
CA ALA A 152 -3.79 8.35 -11.96
C ALA A 152 -5.15 7.89 -12.45
N SER A 153 -5.17 6.73 -13.15
CA SER A 153 -6.39 6.06 -13.58
C SER A 153 -6.40 4.63 -13.04
N ILE A 154 -7.40 4.33 -12.23
CA ILE A 154 -7.58 3.07 -11.50
C ILE A 154 -8.92 2.49 -11.89
N ARG A 155 -8.96 1.72 -12.97
CA ARG A 155 -10.19 1.20 -13.59
C ARG A 155 -10.27 -0.31 -13.43
N LEU A 156 -10.61 -0.75 -12.23
CA LEU A 156 -10.69 -2.15 -11.85
C LEU A 156 -12.11 -2.69 -12.03
N TRP A 157 -12.22 -4.00 -12.04
CA TRP A 157 -13.49 -4.70 -11.96
C TRP A 157 -13.55 -5.59 -10.73
N ARG A 158 -14.64 -5.46 -9.97
CA ARG A 158 -15.04 -6.42 -8.95
C ARG A 158 -16.48 -6.83 -9.20
N PRO A 159 -16.81 -8.12 -9.20
CA PRO A 159 -18.21 -8.54 -9.24
C PRO A 159 -18.89 -8.22 -7.92
N GLN A 160 -20.25 -8.15 -7.92
CA GLN A 160 -21.01 -7.95 -6.68
C GLN A 160 -20.71 -9.02 -5.62
N SER A 161 -20.45 -10.28 -6.04
CA SER A 161 -20.09 -11.37 -5.13
C SER A 161 -18.83 -11.11 -4.29
N TYR A 162 -17.94 -10.23 -4.75
CA TYR A 162 -16.80 -9.77 -3.94
C TYR A 162 -17.26 -8.93 -2.74
N TYR A 163 -18.29 -8.11 -2.91
CA TYR A 163 -18.85 -7.26 -1.86
C TYR A 163 -19.92 -7.96 -1.02
N ASP A 164 -20.44 -9.11 -1.47
CA ASP A 164 -21.36 -9.94 -0.70
C ASP A 164 -20.66 -10.72 0.45
N GLU A 165 -19.32 -10.74 0.48
CA GLU A 165 -18.58 -11.26 1.63
C GLU A 165 -18.86 -10.42 2.89
N PRO A 166 -19.08 -11.04 4.07
CA PRO A 166 -19.46 -10.34 5.29
C PRO A 166 -18.52 -9.17 5.63
N GLY A 167 -19.08 -7.97 5.71
CA GLY A 167 -18.41 -6.73 6.08
C GLY A 167 -17.58 -6.07 4.96
N ARG A 168 -17.44 -6.67 3.77
CA ARG A 168 -16.76 -5.99 2.66
C ARG A 168 -17.55 -4.79 2.16
N GLY A 169 -16.83 -3.73 1.77
CA GLY A 169 -17.43 -2.50 1.31
C GLY A 169 -18.16 -1.72 2.41
N THR A 170 -17.84 -1.99 3.70
CA THR A 170 -18.37 -1.23 4.84
C THR A 170 -17.29 -0.39 5.51
N LEU A 171 -17.70 0.74 6.09
CA LEU A 171 -16.80 1.59 6.87
C LEU A 171 -16.24 0.86 8.10
N ALA A 172 -17.05 0.00 8.71
CA ALA A 172 -16.68 -0.69 9.95
C ALA A 172 -15.53 -1.68 9.77
N ARG A 173 -15.41 -2.35 8.61
CA ARG A 173 -14.37 -3.34 8.34
C ARG A 173 -13.24 -2.80 7.47
N ASP A 174 -13.60 -2.16 6.36
CA ASP A 174 -12.64 -1.79 5.32
C ASP A 174 -12.21 -0.32 5.44
N GLY A 175 -12.95 0.51 6.19
CA GLY A 175 -12.67 1.92 6.41
C GLY A 175 -13.00 2.84 5.24
N GLY A 176 -13.41 2.29 4.09
CA GLY A 176 -13.75 3.03 2.87
C GLY A 176 -13.89 2.13 1.66
N GLY A 177 -14.06 2.73 0.50
CA GLY A 177 -14.29 2.06 -0.77
C GLY A 177 -13.03 1.95 -1.63
N VAL A 178 -13.20 2.16 -2.94
CA VAL A 178 -12.13 1.95 -3.93
C VAL A 178 -10.88 2.77 -3.64
N LEU A 179 -11.00 3.97 -3.10
CA LEU A 179 -9.85 4.85 -2.86
C LEU A 179 -8.87 4.26 -1.85
N ILE A 180 -9.35 3.77 -0.70
CA ILE A 180 -8.49 3.29 0.39
C ILE A 180 -8.22 1.78 0.31
N THR A 181 -9.08 1.00 -0.34
CA THR A 181 -8.93 -0.47 -0.39
C THR A 181 -8.11 -0.93 -1.60
N GLN A 182 -8.53 -0.61 -2.82
CA GLN A 182 -7.84 -1.01 -4.05
C GLN A 182 -6.91 0.07 -4.58
N GLY A 183 -7.37 1.33 -4.61
CA GLY A 183 -6.65 2.47 -5.16
C GLY A 183 -5.43 2.91 -4.37
N ILE A 184 -5.33 2.53 -3.09
CA ILE A 184 -4.28 2.99 -2.17
C ILE A 184 -2.87 2.86 -2.75
N HIS A 185 -2.56 1.75 -3.43
CA HIS A 185 -1.24 1.50 -4.00
C HIS A 185 -0.88 2.47 -5.11
N THR A 186 -1.85 2.79 -5.97
CA THR A 186 -1.66 3.71 -7.10
C THR A 186 -1.66 5.16 -6.63
N LEU A 187 -2.48 5.52 -5.64
CA LEU A 187 -2.49 6.84 -5.02
C LEU A 187 -1.20 7.11 -4.24
N ASP A 188 -0.67 6.10 -3.56
CA ASP A 188 0.62 6.16 -2.90
C ASP A 188 1.76 6.36 -3.91
N LEU A 189 1.78 5.54 -4.97
CA LEU A 189 2.80 5.63 -6.01
C LEU A 189 2.73 6.97 -6.76
N LEU A 190 1.53 7.49 -7.04
CA LEU A 190 1.35 8.82 -7.63
C LEU A 190 2.02 9.89 -6.75
N GLN A 191 1.72 9.91 -5.44
CA GLN A 191 2.31 10.90 -4.54
C GLN A 191 3.82 10.71 -4.34
N SER A 192 4.32 9.49 -4.40
CA SER A 192 5.76 9.22 -4.32
C SER A 192 6.53 9.72 -5.53
N LEU A 193 5.91 9.71 -6.71
CA LEU A 193 6.50 10.17 -7.97
C LEU A 193 6.29 11.67 -8.24
N ALA A 194 5.09 12.18 -7.96
CA ALA A 194 4.68 13.55 -8.28
C ALA A 194 4.81 14.53 -7.12
N GLY A 195 5.06 14.03 -5.92
CA GLY A 195 5.01 14.79 -4.68
C GLY A 195 3.61 14.82 -4.05
N PRO A 196 3.45 15.42 -2.87
CA PRO A 196 2.18 15.44 -2.15
C PRO A 196 1.13 16.29 -2.86
N VAL A 197 -0.12 15.84 -2.83
CA VAL A 197 -1.28 16.64 -3.24
C VAL A 197 -1.58 17.66 -2.15
N ALA A 198 -1.76 18.93 -2.55
CA ALA A 198 -2.06 20.03 -1.63
C ALA A 198 -3.56 20.39 -1.58
N GLU A 199 -4.27 20.18 -2.69
CA GLU A 199 -5.69 20.52 -2.83
C GLU A 199 -6.38 19.55 -3.78
N VAL A 200 -7.64 19.20 -3.49
CA VAL A 200 -8.45 18.31 -4.31
C VAL A 200 -9.88 18.83 -4.45
N THR A 201 -10.46 18.65 -5.65
CA THR A 201 -11.89 18.84 -5.92
C THR A 201 -12.38 17.62 -6.66
N GLY A 202 -13.46 16.98 -6.18
CA GLY A 202 -13.92 15.75 -6.80
C GLY A 202 -15.30 15.29 -6.34
N TYR A 203 -15.68 14.16 -6.94
CA TYR A 203 -16.90 13.44 -6.64
C TYR A 203 -16.55 11.99 -6.33
N ALA A 204 -17.23 11.41 -5.35
CA ALA A 204 -17.17 10.00 -5.00
C ALA A 204 -18.58 9.49 -4.73
N THR A 205 -18.90 8.30 -5.20
CA THR A 205 -20.24 7.71 -5.06
C THR A 205 -20.16 6.18 -5.14
N THR A 206 -21.21 5.53 -4.70
CA THR A 206 -21.49 4.12 -5.03
C THR A 206 -22.26 4.10 -6.34
N SER A 207 -21.72 3.46 -7.37
CA SER A 207 -22.37 3.34 -8.68
C SER A 207 -23.56 2.37 -8.62
N PRO A 208 -24.47 2.36 -9.62
CA PRO A 208 -25.54 1.37 -9.70
C PRO A 208 -25.06 -0.08 -9.92
N VAL A 209 -23.76 -0.30 -10.14
CA VAL A 209 -23.19 -1.64 -10.35
C VAL A 209 -23.13 -2.43 -9.04
N HIS A 210 -22.86 -1.74 -7.91
CA HIS A 210 -22.68 -2.40 -6.63
C HIS A 210 -23.68 -1.97 -5.58
N ARG A 211 -23.97 -2.89 -4.66
CA ARG A 211 -24.68 -2.66 -3.41
C ARG A 211 -23.64 -2.73 -2.28
N MET A 212 -23.14 -1.58 -1.85
CA MET A 212 -22.18 -1.43 -0.76
C MET A 212 -22.34 -0.06 -0.10
N GLU A 213 -21.78 0.10 1.08
CA GLU A 213 -21.89 1.33 1.88
C GLU A 213 -20.94 2.43 1.37
N THR A 214 -19.76 2.03 0.89
CA THR A 214 -18.67 2.92 0.54
C THR A 214 -18.60 3.19 -0.95
N GLU A 215 -17.74 4.12 -1.40
CA GLU A 215 -17.60 4.49 -2.79
C GLU A 215 -16.93 3.38 -3.63
N ASP A 216 -17.45 3.13 -4.82
CA ASP A 216 -16.84 2.29 -5.86
C ASP A 216 -16.39 3.09 -7.08
N LEU A 217 -16.67 4.40 -7.08
CA LEU A 217 -16.32 5.35 -8.15
C LEU A 217 -15.93 6.69 -7.54
N ALA A 218 -14.79 7.23 -7.96
CA ALA A 218 -14.32 8.55 -7.62
C ALA A 218 -13.61 9.21 -8.81
N CYS A 219 -13.86 10.52 -9.01
CA CYS A 219 -13.19 11.35 -10.00
C CYS A 219 -12.81 12.69 -9.36
N ALA A 220 -11.55 13.11 -9.51
CA ALA A 220 -11.08 14.34 -8.90
C ALA A 220 -10.05 15.08 -9.77
N ALA A 221 -10.05 16.42 -9.67
CA ALA A 221 -8.95 17.28 -10.05
C ALA A 221 -8.08 17.56 -8.81
N VAL A 222 -6.77 17.57 -8.96
CA VAL A 222 -5.81 17.78 -7.88
C VAL A 222 -4.79 18.86 -8.23
N ARG A 223 -4.29 19.54 -7.20
CA ARG A 223 -3.12 20.42 -7.26
C ARG A 223 -2.05 19.85 -6.32
N PHE A 224 -0.87 19.61 -6.86
CA PHE A 224 0.28 19.16 -6.09
C PHE A 224 0.95 20.33 -5.36
N ALA A 225 1.71 20.06 -4.31
CA ALA A 225 2.46 21.08 -3.58
C ALA A 225 3.47 21.83 -4.45
N SER A 226 3.96 21.21 -5.53
CA SER A 226 4.82 21.83 -6.54
C SER A 226 4.10 22.87 -7.41
N GLY A 227 2.77 22.95 -7.36
CA GLY A 227 1.93 23.74 -8.25
C GLY A 227 1.48 23.00 -9.51
N ALA A 228 2.00 21.82 -9.80
CA ALA A 228 1.50 20.96 -10.88
C ALA A 228 0.03 20.59 -10.65
N MET A 229 -0.71 20.34 -11.72
CA MET A 229 -2.12 19.94 -11.65
C MET A 229 -2.28 18.51 -12.14
N GLY A 230 -3.42 17.90 -11.82
CA GLY A 230 -3.68 16.55 -12.29
C GLY A 230 -5.07 16.04 -12.03
N THR A 231 -5.26 14.76 -12.31
CA THR A 231 -6.54 14.07 -12.14
C THR A 231 -6.34 12.72 -11.48
N ILE A 232 -7.36 12.31 -10.73
CA ILE A 232 -7.49 10.97 -10.16
C ILE A 232 -8.84 10.41 -10.61
N GLU A 233 -8.83 9.23 -11.20
CA GLU A 233 -10.00 8.41 -11.49
C GLU A 233 -9.82 7.05 -10.80
N ALA A 234 -10.80 6.62 -10.01
CA ALA A 234 -10.77 5.33 -9.34
C ALA A 234 -12.14 4.66 -9.38
N THR A 235 -12.21 3.40 -9.84
CA THR A 235 -13.45 2.62 -9.81
C THR A 235 -13.18 1.13 -9.77
N THR A 236 -14.12 0.39 -9.13
CA THR A 236 -14.19 -1.08 -9.23
C THR A 236 -15.35 -1.56 -10.12
N ALA A 237 -16.01 -0.64 -10.84
CA ALA A 237 -17.14 -0.92 -11.72
C ALA A 237 -16.77 -0.96 -13.22
N ALA A 238 -15.49 -0.91 -13.58
CA ALA A 238 -15.04 -0.88 -14.97
C ALA A 238 -14.75 -2.28 -15.53
N PHE A 239 -15.79 -3.01 -15.99
CA PHE A 239 -15.61 -4.31 -16.64
C PHE A 239 -14.81 -4.21 -17.95
N PRO A 240 -13.88 -5.14 -18.27
CA PRO A 240 -13.44 -6.33 -17.50
C PRO A 240 -12.33 -6.02 -16.47
N GLY A 241 -11.97 -4.79 -16.24
CA GLY A 241 -10.80 -4.31 -15.52
C GLY A 241 -9.65 -3.95 -16.47
N PHE A 242 -8.89 -2.93 -16.11
CA PHE A 242 -7.78 -2.41 -16.91
C PHE A 242 -6.54 -2.26 -16.03
N PRO A 243 -5.33 -2.33 -16.61
CA PRO A 243 -4.12 -1.98 -15.87
C PRO A 243 -4.22 -0.56 -15.33
N GLU A 244 -3.79 -0.38 -14.09
CA GLU A 244 -3.66 0.95 -13.48
C GLU A 244 -2.65 1.78 -14.27
N ARG A 245 -2.88 3.09 -14.35
CA ARG A 245 -2.01 3.97 -15.10
C ARG A 245 -1.67 5.22 -14.30
N ILE A 246 -0.39 5.58 -14.29
CA ILE A 246 0.13 6.84 -13.78
C ILE A 246 0.85 7.55 -14.94
N GLU A 247 0.55 8.83 -15.14
CA GLU A 247 1.24 9.65 -16.13
C GLU A 247 1.81 10.91 -15.47
N LEU A 248 3.06 11.23 -15.80
CA LEU A 248 3.70 12.49 -15.44
C LEU A 248 4.13 13.24 -16.69
N THR A 249 3.74 14.50 -16.78
CA THR A 249 4.24 15.42 -17.80
C THR A 249 5.14 16.43 -17.12
N GLY A 250 6.40 16.42 -17.47
CA GLY A 250 7.39 17.38 -17.01
C GLY A 250 7.96 18.24 -18.13
N LYS A 251 8.82 19.19 -17.79
CA LYS A 251 9.44 20.11 -18.76
C LYS A 251 10.42 19.43 -19.73
N ARG A 252 10.86 18.19 -19.46
CA ARG A 252 11.86 17.49 -20.26
C ARG A 252 11.36 16.18 -20.88
N ALA A 253 10.34 15.56 -20.28
CA ALA A 253 9.80 14.31 -20.74
C ALA A 253 8.35 14.13 -20.27
N THR A 254 7.62 13.26 -20.99
CA THR A 254 6.35 12.69 -20.54
C THR A 254 6.57 11.21 -20.30
N ALA A 255 6.15 10.74 -19.14
CA ALA A 255 6.28 9.35 -18.73
C ALA A 255 4.93 8.73 -18.41
N SER A 256 4.71 7.48 -18.80
CA SER A 256 3.55 6.69 -18.41
C SER A 256 3.98 5.35 -17.85
N LEU A 257 3.42 5.01 -16.70
CA LEU A 257 3.50 3.70 -16.06
C LEU A 257 2.13 3.04 -16.20
N THR A 258 2.03 1.98 -17.00
CA THR A 258 0.79 1.23 -17.22
C THR A 258 0.97 -0.20 -16.72
N GLY A 259 0.29 -0.55 -15.63
CA GLY A 259 0.49 -1.82 -14.94
C GLY A 259 1.93 -1.97 -14.45
N VAL A 260 2.74 -2.74 -15.18
CA VAL A 260 4.17 -2.96 -14.89
C VAL A 260 5.10 -2.39 -15.94
N ASP A 261 4.56 -1.73 -16.97
CA ASP A 261 5.32 -1.20 -18.11
C ASP A 261 5.54 0.30 -17.97
N LEU A 262 6.78 0.74 -18.14
CA LEU A 262 7.19 2.16 -18.19
C LEU A 262 7.52 2.55 -19.62
N HIS A 263 6.97 3.69 -20.03
CA HIS A 263 7.33 4.36 -21.28
C HIS A 263 7.61 5.83 -20.99
N VAL A 264 8.76 6.34 -21.44
CA VAL A 264 9.16 7.74 -21.27
C VAL A 264 9.57 8.30 -22.64
N GLN A 265 8.91 9.38 -23.05
CA GLN A 265 9.23 10.15 -24.24
C GLN A 265 9.96 11.43 -23.84
N HIS A 266 11.25 11.52 -24.13
CA HIS A 266 12.08 12.70 -23.84
C HIS A 266 11.94 13.74 -24.97
N GLN A 267 12.04 15.04 -24.63
CA GLN A 267 11.96 16.12 -25.61
C GLN A 267 13.12 16.14 -26.60
N ASP A 268 14.26 15.53 -26.27
CA ASP A 268 15.41 15.37 -27.17
C ASP A 268 15.25 14.21 -28.16
N GLY A 269 14.09 13.55 -28.18
CA GLY A 269 13.77 12.44 -29.08
C GLY A 269 14.12 11.06 -28.53
N ARG A 270 14.81 10.95 -27.40
CA ARG A 270 15.06 9.65 -26.76
C ARG A 270 13.76 9.04 -26.25
N VAL A 271 13.70 7.71 -26.30
CA VAL A 271 12.64 6.90 -25.67
C VAL A 271 13.27 5.96 -24.65
N THR A 272 12.70 5.91 -23.46
CA THR A 272 13.06 4.92 -22.44
C THR A 272 11.87 3.99 -22.23
N GLU A 273 12.06 2.72 -22.43
CA GLU A 273 11.04 1.69 -22.19
C GLU A 273 11.56 0.63 -21.24
N LEU A 274 10.71 0.18 -20.33
CA LEU A 274 10.92 -1.01 -19.53
C LEU A 274 9.63 -1.83 -19.53
N ARG A 275 9.71 -3.04 -20.04
CA ARG A 275 8.61 -4.01 -20.08
C ARG A 275 9.09 -5.31 -19.42
N PRO A 276 8.97 -5.41 -18.08
CA PRO A 276 9.54 -6.53 -17.34
C PRO A 276 8.95 -7.90 -17.71
N GLY A 277 7.79 -7.92 -18.39
CA GLY A 277 7.01 -9.13 -18.61
C GLY A 277 6.34 -9.59 -17.30
N GLY A 278 5.25 -10.36 -17.43
CA GLY A 278 4.43 -10.78 -16.29
C GLY A 278 3.27 -9.80 -16.05
N GLY A 279 2.06 -10.33 -15.88
CA GLY A 279 0.86 -9.50 -15.72
C GLY A 279 0.87 -8.70 -14.42
N GLY A 280 0.81 -7.40 -14.51
CA GLY A 280 0.21 -6.60 -13.44
C GLY A 280 -1.26 -6.99 -13.42
N GLY A 281 -1.72 -7.67 -12.37
CA GLY A 281 -3.08 -8.22 -12.30
C GLY A 281 -4.12 -7.24 -12.84
N THR A 282 -4.90 -7.68 -13.83
CA THR A 282 -5.95 -6.87 -14.46
C THR A 282 -7.19 -6.70 -13.57
N GLY A 283 -7.07 -7.10 -12.30
CA GLY A 283 -8.10 -6.88 -11.31
C GLY A 283 -9.20 -7.94 -11.21
N ALA A 284 -9.29 -8.91 -12.11
CA ALA A 284 -10.29 -9.98 -12.02
C ALA A 284 -9.99 -10.94 -10.85
N ASP A 285 -8.71 -11.27 -10.61
CA ASP A 285 -8.26 -12.02 -9.43
C ASP A 285 -7.39 -11.10 -8.56
N PRO A 286 -7.87 -10.73 -7.37
CA PRO A 286 -7.13 -9.86 -6.45
C PRO A 286 -5.78 -10.42 -5.99
N MET A 287 -5.55 -11.74 -6.15
CA MET A 287 -4.34 -12.43 -5.70
C MET A 287 -3.44 -12.90 -6.85
N ALA A 288 -3.80 -12.62 -8.11
CA ALA A 288 -3.02 -13.00 -9.29
C ALA A 288 -1.85 -12.05 -9.55
N PHE A 289 -0.93 -11.96 -8.60
CA PHE A 289 0.32 -11.21 -8.75
C PHE A 289 1.51 -11.99 -8.18
N PRO A 290 2.73 -11.81 -8.72
CA PRO A 290 3.92 -12.44 -8.18
C PRO A 290 4.24 -11.90 -6.78
N HIS A 291 4.75 -12.77 -5.88
CA HIS A 291 5.12 -12.33 -4.53
C HIS A 291 6.44 -11.55 -4.48
N ASP A 292 7.16 -11.45 -5.59
CA ASP A 292 8.44 -10.71 -5.69
C ASP A 292 8.37 -9.28 -5.20
N TYR A 293 7.25 -8.59 -5.43
CA TYR A 293 7.08 -7.21 -4.97
C TYR A 293 6.92 -7.15 -3.43
N HIS A 294 6.25 -8.13 -2.82
CA HIS A 294 6.17 -8.27 -1.37
C HIS A 294 7.52 -8.64 -0.77
N ARG A 295 8.28 -9.51 -1.46
CA ARG A 295 9.67 -9.82 -1.10
C ARG A 295 10.54 -8.57 -1.10
N SER A 296 10.40 -7.70 -2.09
CA SER A 296 11.15 -6.44 -2.17
C SER A 296 10.76 -5.46 -1.07
N VAL A 297 9.48 -5.38 -0.68
CA VAL A 297 9.02 -4.61 0.49
C VAL A 297 9.69 -5.12 1.77
N LEU A 298 9.67 -6.44 1.99
CA LEU A 298 10.29 -7.04 3.17
C LEU A 298 11.81 -6.81 3.17
N ALA A 299 12.48 -6.97 2.01
CA ALA A 299 13.91 -6.73 1.88
C ALA A 299 14.29 -5.28 2.21
N ASP A 300 13.55 -4.29 1.70
CA ASP A 300 13.78 -2.86 2.02
C ASP A 300 13.53 -2.56 3.50
N PHE A 301 12.50 -3.18 4.10
CA PHE A 301 12.24 -3.04 5.54
C PHE A 301 13.40 -3.56 6.38
N LEU A 302 13.95 -4.74 6.05
CA LEU A 302 15.12 -5.29 6.73
C LEU A 302 16.37 -4.42 6.51
N ASP A 303 16.58 -3.91 5.29
CA ASP A 303 17.66 -2.98 4.98
C ASP A 303 17.52 -1.68 5.78
N ALA A 304 16.29 -1.21 5.98
CA ALA A 304 16.01 -0.02 6.78
C ALA A 304 16.39 -0.25 8.26
N LEU A 305 16.07 -1.42 8.81
CA LEU A 305 16.48 -1.79 10.18
C LEU A 305 18.02 -1.88 10.29
N ASP A 306 18.69 -2.58 9.36
CA ASP A 306 20.15 -2.75 9.36
C ASP A 306 20.89 -1.39 9.26
N GLN A 307 20.30 -0.42 8.53
CA GLN A 307 20.91 0.88 8.23
C GLN A 307 20.44 2.02 9.16
N GLY A 308 19.45 1.77 10.01
CA GLY A 308 18.86 2.80 10.88
C GLY A 308 18.18 3.93 10.08
N ARG A 309 17.56 3.63 8.93
CA ARG A 309 16.83 4.56 8.08
C ARG A 309 15.33 4.26 8.05
N GLU A 310 14.56 5.22 7.56
CA GLU A 310 13.15 4.96 7.24
C GLU A 310 13.02 3.98 6.07
N PRO A 311 12.01 3.06 6.09
CA PRO A 311 11.64 2.25 4.94
C PRO A 311 11.18 3.12 3.76
N ALA A 312 11.37 2.64 2.53
CA ALA A 312 10.92 3.34 1.32
C ALA A 312 9.40 3.54 1.26
N ALA A 313 8.63 2.74 2.01
CA ALA A 313 7.20 2.91 2.23
C ALA A 313 6.95 3.03 3.75
N SER A 314 7.01 4.25 4.27
CA SER A 314 6.91 4.55 5.70
C SER A 314 5.47 4.77 6.17
N GLY A 315 5.26 4.78 7.49
CA GLY A 315 3.98 5.18 8.10
C GLY A 315 3.55 6.60 7.71
N ALA A 316 4.49 7.52 7.57
CA ALA A 316 4.23 8.89 7.11
C ALA A 316 3.70 8.90 5.66
N ASP A 317 4.31 8.13 4.76
CA ASP A 317 3.85 8.03 3.38
C ASP A 317 2.41 7.52 3.29
N ALA A 318 2.09 6.48 4.06
CA ALA A 318 0.73 5.93 4.09
C ALA A 318 -0.29 6.93 4.67
N LEU A 319 0.07 7.75 5.67
CA LEU A 319 -0.78 8.84 6.15
C LEU A 319 -1.10 9.86 5.07
N ARG A 320 -0.17 10.19 4.17
CA ARG A 320 -0.46 11.11 3.04
C ARG A 320 -1.59 10.59 2.16
N VAL A 321 -1.70 9.26 1.98
CA VAL A 321 -2.80 8.68 1.22
C VAL A 321 -4.12 8.83 1.98
N HIS A 322 -4.13 8.57 3.29
CA HIS A 322 -5.31 8.80 4.12
C HIS A 322 -5.80 10.25 4.03
N TYR A 323 -4.89 11.23 4.17
CA TYR A 323 -5.24 12.66 4.07
C TYR A 323 -5.80 13.03 2.68
N LEU A 324 -5.25 12.46 1.60
CA LEU A 324 -5.78 12.67 0.26
C LEU A 324 -7.19 12.10 0.11
N VAL A 325 -7.41 10.88 0.59
CA VAL A 325 -8.73 10.21 0.54
C VAL A 325 -9.76 10.99 1.34
N ASP A 326 -9.45 11.39 2.58
CA ASP A 326 -10.34 12.19 3.41
C ASP A 326 -10.72 13.52 2.73
N ALA A 327 -9.74 14.24 2.18
CA ALA A 327 -9.99 15.50 1.50
C ALA A 327 -10.84 15.33 0.23
N LEU A 328 -10.66 14.25 -0.53
CA LEU A 328 -11.46 13.94 -1.71
C LEU A 328 -12.91 13.63 -1.31
N LEU A 329 -13.12 12.78 -0.33
CA LEU A 329 -14.44 12.43 0.19
C LEU A 329 -15.15 13.67 0.78
N GLU A 330 -14.44 14.52 1.50
CA GLU A 330 -14.98 15.78 2.02
C GLU A 330 -15.32 16.76 0.89
N SER A 331 -14.48 16.85 -0.15
CA SER A 331 -14.79 17.66 -1.34
C SER A 331 -16.06 17.17 -2.04
N SER A 332 -16.21 15.85 -2.19
CA SER A 332 -17.42 15.24 -2.76
C SER A 332 -18.67 15.58 -1.93
N ARG A 333 -18.55 15.50 -0.61
CA ARG A 333 -19.68 15.76 0.32
C ARG A 333 -20.09 17.24 0.33
N THR A 334 -19.12 18.17 0.23
CA THR A 334 -19.35 19.62 0.36
C THR A 334 -19.52 20.34 -0.98
N GLY A 335 -19.14 19.72 -2.09
CA GLY A 335 -19.07 20.35 -3.41
C GLY A 335 -18.04 21.47 -3.51
N ARG A 336 -17.00 21.48 -2.65
CA ARG A 336 -15.98 22.53 -2.58
C ARG A 336 -14.57 21.95 -2.68
N PRO A 337 -13.59 22.75 -3.15
CA PRO A 337 -12.18 22.38 -3.04
C PRO A 337 -11.80 22.16 -1.57
N CYS A 338 -11.03 21.09 -1.30
CA CYS A 338 -10.52 20.78 0.02
C CYS A 338 -9.00 20.74 0.02
N ARG A 339 -8.38 21.35 1.03
CA ARG A 339 -6.94 21.23 1.26
C ARG A 339 -6.62 19.85 1.84
N VAL A 340 -5.57 19.25 1.32
CA VAL A 340 -5.03 18.00 1.86
C VAL A 340 -4.09 18.35 3.02
N LYS A 341 -4.27 17.66 4.16
CA LYS A 341 -3.39 17.84 5.33
C LYS A 341 -1.95 17.46 4.97
N SER A 342 -0.99 18.28 5.34
CA SER A 342 0.45 17.98 5.22
C SER A 342 0.94 17.25 6.49
N ILE A 343 1.99 16.47 6.35
CA ILE A 343 2.74 15.84 7.45
C ILE A 343 3.82 16.80 7.91
#